data_bf332d423ce7eb12f15bb1026f7d6742
#
_entry.id   bf332d423ce7eb12f15bb1026f7d6742
#
_cell.length_a   1.000
_cell.length_b   1.000
_cell.length_c   1.000
_cell.angle_alpha   90.00
_cell.angle_beta   90.00
_cell.angle_gamma   90.00
#
_symmetry.space_group_name_H-M   'P 1'
#
loop_
_entity.id
_entity.type
_entity.pdbx_description
1 polymer ?
#
loop_
_entity_poly.entity_id
_entity_poly.type
_entity_poly.pdbx_seq_one_letter_code
_entity_poly.pdbx_strand_id
1 'polypeptide(L)'
;KKLTIVDIKEALKRRFRNEQIARLGNIHVIYPSFSADTFKKIIQLQLDKYADVTLRETGYKLVFDKSINSILYREGVFPTHGTRPVFSTVQEIVRSKLPFVIEKAYKEGQTIDTIKYSHSRGYTYAEVYKDDTKVGRYKFKEKLRVENLRESKKDDTQALVAVHESGHFVMYAKLFHKMPKSVRSVTTDVNSGGFMMPEIKPNDRPQSAKEILDMIKVSLGGYVAEEVIFGREHLTTGASNDLRKATILASRYVRDYLLGNGSLVTTYLNDVKSTDCGSIFKPTNQDDIDKEIKQTIDKCWNEVRSTFKSYEWLKMLKASAKYLSENSVLPKMKMEEFYNLVSEKTRGNADNEESYYKNIVSKF
;
A
#
# COMPACT_ATOMS: atom_id res chain seq x y z
N LYS A 1 7.34 7.49 -12.01
CA LYS A 1 7.82 8.87 -12.24
C LYS A 1 8.95 9.17 -11.28
N LYS A 2 10.09 9.66 -11.77
CA LYS A 2 11.12 10.23 -10.89
C LYS A 2 10.58 11.54 -10.33
N LEU A 3 10.60 11.71 -9.00
CA LEU A 3 10.29 12.99 -8.37
C LEU A 3 11.22 14.06 -8.96
N THR A 4 10.64 15.17 -9.38
CA THR A 4 11.39 16.32 -9.88
C THR A 4 11.54 17.39 -8.81
N ILE A 5 12.45 18.33 -9.00
CA ILE A 5 12.60 19.49 -8.13
C ILE A 5 11.31 20.31 -8.07
N VAL A 6 10.55 20.34 -9.17
CA VAL A 6 9.26 21.05 -9.24
C VAL A 6 8.26 20.40 -8.31
N ASP A 7 8.13 19.06 -8.32
CA ASP A 7 7.23 18.31 -7.43
C ASP A 7 7.55 18.56 -5.95
N ILE A 8 8.84 18.68 -5.61
CA ILE A 8 9.30 18.95 -4.25
C ILE A 8 8.98 20.38 -3.84
N LYS A 9 9.30 21.36 -4.70
CA LYS A 9 8.98 22.76 -4.42
C LYS A 9 7.47 22.98 -4.24
N GLU A 10 6.65 22.30 -5.05
CA GLU A 10 5.19 22.34 -4.93
C GLU A 10 4.71 21.72 -3.60
N ALA A 11 5.28 20.60 -3.21
CA ALA A 11 4.98 19.99 -1.90
C ALA A 11 5.38 20.87 -0.72
N LEU A 12 6.52 21.56 -0.83
CA LEU A 12 7.02 22.49 0.19
C LEU A 12 6.15 23.73 0.34
N LYS A 13 5.55 24.25 -0.75
CA LYS A 13 4.63 25.41 -0.72
C LYS A 13 3.42 25.20 0.21
N ARG A 14 3.04 23.96 0.47
CA ARG A 14 1.94 23.64 1.40
C ARG A 14 2.26 23.97 2.86
N ARG A 15 3.55 24.08 3.23
CA ARG A 15 4.02 24.30 4.62
C ARG A 15 4.92 25.52 4.79
N PHE A 16 5.56 25.96 3.72
CA PHE A 16 6.56 27.02 3.72
C PHE A 16 6.18 28.14 2.75
N ARG A 17 6.51 29.38 3.09
CA ARG A 17 6.35 30.54 2.21
C ARG A 17 7.36 30.47 1.05
N ASN A 18 7.02 31.05 -0.10
CA ASN A 18 7.89 31.06 -1.28
C ASN A 18 9.30 31.62 -0.99
N GLU A 19 9.42 32.63 -0.15
CA GLU A 19 10.69 33.22 0.28
C GLU A 19 11.57 32.22 1.03
N GLN A 20 10.96 31.39 1.90
CA GLN A 20 11.67 30.34 2.65
C GLN A 20 12.16 29.22 1.69
N ILE A 21 11.33 28.87 0.70
CA ILE A 21 11.70 27.89 -0.33
C ILE A 21 12.81 28.42 -1.23
N ALA A 22 12.78 29.71 -1.57
CA ALA A 22 13.83 30.37 -2.36
C ALA A 22 15.20 30.30 -1.67
N ARG A 23 15.25 30.39 -0.33
CA ARG A 23 16.49 30.28 0.46
C ARG A 23 17.13 28.88 0.43
N LEU A 24 16.42 27.83 0.03
CA LEU A 24 16.97 26.48 -0.15
C LEU A 24 17.91 26.39 -1.36
N GLY A 25 17.98 27.45 -2.18
CA GLY A 25 18.80 27.48 -3.39
C GLY A 25 18.26 26.58 -4.51
N ASN A 26 19.08 26.38 -5.53
CA ASN A 26 18.70 25.62 -6.73
C ASN A 26 19.34 24.23 -6.81
N ILE A 27 20.27 23.92 -5.89
CA ILE A 27 20.95 22.61 -5.88
C ILE A 27 20.23 21.72 -4.87
N HIS A 28 19.49 20.74 -5.37
CA HIS A 28 18.77 19.77 -4.56
C HIS A 28 19.19 18.36 -4.95
N VAL A 29 19.46 17.52 -3.97
CA VAL A 29 19.68 16.09 -4.16
C VAL A 29 18.46 15.33 -3.67
N ILE A 30 17.84 14.57 -4.58
CA ILE A 30 16.66 13.77 -4.26
C ILE A 30 17.11 12.33 -4.02
N TYR A 31 16.98 11.86 -2.79
CA TYR A 31 17.19 10.47 -2.43
C TYR A 31 15.88 9.70 -2.59
N PRO A 32 15.75 8.78 -3.56
CA PRO A 32 14.58 7.91 -3.63
C PRO A 32 14.53 7.00 -2.41
N SER A 33 13.33 6.56 -2.03
CA SER A 33 13.20 5.48 -1.05
C SER A 33 13.87 4.21 -1.56
N PHE A 34 14.49 3.45 -0.66
CA PHE A 34 15.15 2.21 -1.02
C PHE A 34 14.17 1.18 -1.60
N SER A 35 14.60 0.47 -2.63
CA SER A 35 13.87 -0.66 -3.18
C SER A 35 13.93 -1.88 -2.23
N ALA A 36 13.02 -2.83 -2.42
CA ALA A 36 13.07 -4.10 -1.68
C ALA A 36 14.43 -4.81 -1.81
N ASP A 37 15.01 -4.79 -3.02
CA ASP A 37 16.30 -5.44 -3.27
C ASP A 37 17.46 -4.67 -2.63
N THR A 38 17.37 -3.35 -2.55
CA THR A 38 18.34 -2.55 -1.79
C THR A 38 18.31 -2.90 -0.31
N PHE A 39 17.13 -3.04 0.29
CA PHE A 39 17.01 -3.46 1.69
C PHE A 39 17.58 -4.87 1.92
N LYS A 40 17.32 -5.82 1.03
CA LYS A 40 17.90 -7.18 1.12
C LYS A 40 19.43 -7.15 1.06
N LYS A 41 20.01 -6.33 0.17
CA LYS A 41 21.46 -6.14 0.09
C LYS A 41 22.02 -5.51 1.38
N ILE A 42 21.33 -4.52 1.96
CA ILE A 42 21.75 -3.89 3.22
C ILE A 42 21.73 -4.91 4.36
N ILE A 43 20.69 -5.76 4.44
CA ILE A 43 20.61 -6.83 5.46
C ILE A 43 21.81 -7.78 5.28
N GLN A 44 22.06 -8.25 4.05
CA GLN A 44 23.18 -9.15 3.77
C GLN A 44 24.53 -8.53 4.17
N LEU A 45 24.79 -7.28 3.76
CA LEU A 45 26.00 -6.56 4.15
C LEU A 45 26.19 -6.44 5.66
N GLN A 46 25.10 -6.26 6.43
CA GLN A 46 25.17 -6.20 7.89
C GLN A 46 25.48 -7.56 8.50
N LEU A 47 24.92 -8.64 7.96
CA LEU A 47 25.19 -9.99 8.40
C LEU A 47 26.64 -10.41 8.08
N ASP A 48 27.11 -10.13 6.86
CA ASP A 48 28.49 -10.43 6.44
C ASP A 48 29.52 -9.66 7.30
N LYS A 49 29.30 -8.36 7.48
CA LYS A 49 30.15 -7.55 8.37
C LYS A 49 30.18 -8.10 9.79
N TYR A 50 29.04 -8.57 10.30
CA TYR A 50 28.97 -9.14 11.65
C TYR A 50 29.69 -10.48 11.72
N ALA A 51 29.55 -11.34 10.70
CA ALA A 51 30.28 -12.60 10.61
C ALA A 51 31.80 -12.38 10.57
N ASP A 52 32.28 -11.43 9.75
CA ASP A 52 33.69 -11.10 9.62
C ASP A 52 34.30 -10.57 10.92
N VAL A 53 33.60 -9.66 11.60
CA VAL A 53 34.05 -9.13 12.90
C VAL A 53 34.08 -10.24 13.94
N THR A 54 33.03 -11.06 14.02
CA THR A 54 32.99 -12.16 15.00
C THR A 54 34.11 -13.16 14.75
N LEU A 55 34.36 -13.55 13.50
CA LEU A 55 35.45 -14.46 13.15
C LEU A 55 36.81 -13.92 13.59
N ARG A 56 37.06 -12.64 13.37
CA ARG A 56 38.35 -12.01 13.74
C ARG A 56 38.53 -11.88 15.25
N GLU A 57 37.47 -11.57 15.98
CA GLU A 57 37.57 -11.29 17.41
C GLU A 57 37.46 -12.56 18.28
N THR A 58 36.71 -13.56 17.84
CA THR A 58 36.41 -14.75 18.64
C THR A 58 36.85 -16.08 18.03
N GLY A 59 37.23 -16.06 16.75
CA GLY A 59 37.55 -17.31 16.00
C GLY A 59 36.31 -18.10 15.57
N TYR A 60 35.09 -17.68 15.91
CA TYR A 60 33.85 -18.37 15.51
C TYR A 60 33.34 -17.95 14.17
N LYS A 61 33.07 -18.90 13.28
CA LYS A 61 32.44 -18.69 11.97
C LYS A 61 30.92 -18.61 12.13
N LEU A 62 30.31 -17.51 11.68
CA LEU A 62 28.85 -17.39 11.63
C LEU A 62 28.33 -17.67 10.23
N VAL A 63 27.24 -18.45 10.17
CA VAL A 63 26.52 -18.76 8.93
C VAL A 63 25.04 -18.43 9.11
N PHE A 64 24.46 -17.72 8.16
CA PHE A 64 23.06 -17.31 8.21
C PHE A 64 22.24 -17.97 7.11
N ASP A 65 21.18 -18.67 7.51
CA ASP A 65 20.22 -19.24 6.58
C ASP A 65 19.34 -18.15 5.94
N LYS A 66 18.77 -18.43 4.78
CA LYS A 66 17.84 -17.53 4.08
C LYS A 66 16.63 -17.12 4.93
N SER A 67 16.24 -17.94 5.89
CA SER A 67 15.15 -17.64 6.83
C SER A 67 15.48 -16.47 7.76
N ILE A 68 16.76 -16.27 8.12
CA ILE A 68 17.22 -15.08 8.87
C ILE A 68 17.06 -13.83 8.03
N ASN A 69 17.52 -13.83 6.78
CA ASN A 69 17.32 -12.68 5.87
C ASN A 69 15.83 -12.34 5.71
N SER A 70 14.99 -13.36 5.59
CA SER A 70 13.56 -13.22 5.45
C SER A 70 12.91 -12.56 6.66
N ILE A 71 13.22 -13.01 7.88
CA ILE A 71 12.64 -12.44 9.10
C ILE A 71 13.16 -11.02 9.37
N LEU A 72 14.45 -10.76 9.14
CA LEU A 72 15.02 -9.42 9.27
C LEU A 72 14.39 -8.43 8.31
N TYR A 73 14.07 -8.88 7.08
CA TYR A 73 13.35 -8.06 6.11
C TYR A 73 11.91 -7.78 6.56
N ARG A 74 11.18 -8.80 7.01
CA ARG A 74 9.77 -8.66 7.41
C ARG A 74 9.61 -7.84 8.69
N GLU A 75 10.49 -8.00 9.65
CA GLU A 75 10.42 -7.32 10.95
C GLU A 75 11.09 -5.93 10.93
N GLY A 76 12.19 -5.76 10.16
CA GLY A 76 13.02 -4.57 10.23
C GLY A 76 12.85 -3.55 9.10
N VAL A 77 12.12 -3.88 8.01
CA VAL A 77 12.02 -2.97 6.86
C VAL A 77 10.76 -2.11 6.94
N PHE A 78 10.98 -0.82 7.10
CA PHE A 78 9.97 0.24 7.03
C PHE A 78 10.42 1.26 5.97
N PRO A 79 9.79 1.29 4.77
CA PRO A 79 10.25 2.12 3.65
C PRO A 79 10.36 3.61 3.98
N THR A 80 9.55 4.10 4.92
CA THR A 80 9.53 5.51 5.35
C THR A 80 10.52 5.84 6.46
N HIS A 81 11.14 4.84 7.11
CA HIS A 81 12.02 5.02 8.27
C HIS A 81 13.51 4.80 7.94
N GLY A 82 13.84 4.56 6.66
CA GLY A 82 15.21 4.29 6.23
C GLY A 82 15.74 2.96 6.76
N THR A 83 17.04 2.88 7.06
CA THR A 83 17.73 1.63 7.43
C THR A 83 17.88 1.38 8.91
N ARG A 84 17.65 2.39 9.77
CA ARG A 84 17.84 2.27 11.22
C ARG A 84 17.06 1.12 11.87
N PRO A 85 15.77 0.87 11.52
CA PRO A 85 15.04 -0.27 12.06
C PRO A 85 15.67 -1.62 11.68
N VAL A 86 16.25 -1.74 10.47
CA VAL A 86 16.95 -2.95 10.05
C VAL A 86 18.13 -3.26 10.97
N PHE A 87 18.94 -2.23 11.32
CA PHE A 87 20.08 -2.42 12.20
C PHE A 87 19.66 -2.83 13.61
N SER A 88 18.60 -2.23 14.14
CA SER A 88 18.04 -2.60 15.43
C SER A 88 17.53 -4.04 15.44
N THR A 89 16.87 -4.46 14.36
CA THR A 89 16.36 -5.85 14.22
C THR A 89 17.50 -6.85 14.11
N VAL A 90 18.58 -6.56 13.38
CA VAL A 90 19.79 -7.40 13.35
C VAL A 90 20.40 -7.52 14.75
N GLN A 91 20.47 -6.41 15.49
CA GLN A 91 20.96 -6.43 16.87
C GLN A 91 20.09 -7.33 17.76
N GLU A 92 18.77 -7.24 17.65
CA GLU A 92 17.83 -7.97 18.50
C GLU A 92 17.76 -9.46 18.16
N ILE A 93 17.64 -9.81 16.89
CA ILE A 93 17.40 -11.20 16.44
C ILE A 93 18.70 -12.02 16.35
N VAL A 94 19.82 -11.38 16.06
CA VAL A 94 21.08 -12.08 15.78
C VAL A 94 22.15 -11.77 16.83
N ARG A 95 22.57 -10.49 16.91
CA ARG A 95 23.76 -10.13 17.69
C ARG A 95 23.61 -10.40 19.19
N SER A 96 22.45 -10.10 19.75
CA SER A 96 22.16 -10.30 21.17
C SER A 96 22.19 -11.78 21.60
N LYS A 97 22.08 -12.72 20.65
CA LYS A 97 22.05 -14.16 20.95
C LYS A 97 23.44 -14.78 21.04
N LEU A 98 24.43 -14.21 20.36
CA LEU A 98 25.78 -14.81 20.27
C LEU A 98 26.41 -15.05 21.64
N PRO A 99 26.44 -14.09 22.59
CA PRO A 99 27.01 -14.33 23.91
C PRO A 99 26.35 -15.50 24.63
N PHE A 100 25.02 -15.62 24.55
CA PHE A 100 24.27 -16.72 25.16
C PHE A 100 24.58 -18.07 24.53
N VAL A 101 24.79 -18.12 23.21
CA VAL A 101 25.16 -19.35 22.51
C VAL A 101 26.53 -19.80 22.96
N ILE A 102 27.52 -18.91 23.00
CA ILE A 102 28.89 -19.20 23.43
C ILE A 102 28.93 -19.66 24.91
N GLU A 103 28.23 -18.89 25.78
CA GLU A 103 28.15 -19.23 27.21
C GLU A 103 27.55 -20.62 27.47
N LYS A 104 26.44 -20.96 26.77
CA LYS A 104 25.80 -22.25 26.89
C LYS A 104 26.68 -23.41 26.37
N ALA A 105 27.30 -23.21 25.20
CA ALA A 105 28.21 -24.21 24.66
C ALA A 105 29.39 -24.46 25.61
N TYR A 106 29.95 -23.39 26.19
CA TYR A 106 31.02 -23.51 27.20
C TYR A 106 30.57 -24.27 28.46
N LYS A 107 29.38 -23.93 29.01
CA LYS A 107 28.83 -24.61 30.20
C LYS A 107 28.54 -26.09 29.97
N GLU A 108 28.21 -26.46 28.74
CA GLU A 108 27.96 -27.84 28.33
C GLU A 108 29.27 -28.59 27.94
N GLY A 109 30.42 -27.94 28.10
CA GLY A 109 31.73 -28.53 27.76
C GLY A 109 31.97 -28.73 26.26
N GLN A 110 31.21 -28.01 25.42
CA GLN A 110 31.30 -28.16 23.97
C GLN A 110 32.37 -27.23 23.40
N THR A 111 33.27 -27.78 22.62
CA THR A 111 34.17 -27.02 21.75
C THR A 111 33.43 -26.73 20.43
N ILE A 112 33.41 -25.48 19.99
CA ILE A 112 32.70 -25.06 18.78
C ILE A 112 33.64 -24.25 17.90
N ASP A 113 33.39 -24.22 16.58
CA ASP A 113 34.06 -23.37 15.60
C ASP A 113 33.06 -22.64 14.68
N THR A 114 31.89 -23.23 14.49
CA THR A 114 30.89 -22.68 13.57
C THR A 114 29.51 -22.61 14.26
N ILE A 115 28.80 -21.47 14.06
CA ILE A 115 27.46 -21.26 14.55
C ILE A 115 26.55 -20.92 13.35
N LYS A 116 25.54 -21.76 13.09
CA LYS A 116 24.55 -21.58 12.01
C LYS A 116 23.24 -21.05 12.58
N TYR A 117 22.82 -19.88 12.10
CA TYR A 117 21.54 -19.27 12.49
C TYR A 117 20.45 -19.57 11.48
N SER A 118 19.28 -19.97 11.98
CA SER A 118 18.04 -20.12 11.19
C SER A 118 16.84 -19.60 11.97
N HIS A 119 15.74 -19.30 11.27
CA HIS A 119 14.49 -18.85 11.90
C HIS A 119 13.31 -19.68 11.43
N SER A 120 12.44 -20.09 12.35
CA SER A 120 11.21 -20.81 12.04
C SER A 120 10.18 -20.62 13.15
N ARG A 121 8.92 -20.37 12.77
CA ARG A 121 7.75 -20.30 13.66
C ARG A 121 7.97 -19.41 14.90
N GLY A 122 8.54 -18.23 14.71
CA GLY A 122 8.76 -17.26 15.79
C GLY A 122 9.96 -17.59 16.70
N TYR A 123 10.82 -18.51 16.28
CA TYR A 123 12.03 -18.86 17.03
C TYR A 123 13.26 -18.74 16.16
N THR A 124 14.30 -18.14 16.72
CA THR A 124 15.66 -18.18 16.17
C THR A 124 16.40 -19.39 16.75
N TYR A 125 16.99 -20.16 15.89
CA TYR A 125 17.80 -21.31 16.25
C TYR A 125 19.26 -21.00 15.96
N ALA A 126 20.13 -21.33 16.91
CA ALA A 126 21.58 -21.34 16.73
C ALA A 126 22.07 -22.80 16.86
N GLU A 127 22.50 -23.36 15.76
CA GLU A 127 23.11 -24.68 15.72
C GLU A 127 24.62 -24.52 15.76
N VAL A 128 25.26 -25.21 16.69
CA VAL A 128 26.71 -25.11 16.92
C VAL A 128 27.39 -26.39 16.40
N TYR A 129 28.53 -26.17 15.76
CA TYR A 129 29.28 -27.22 15.09
C TYR A 129 30.75 -27.22 15.57
N LYS A 130 31.37 -28.36 15.53
CA LYS A 130 32.81 -28.59 15.62
C LYS A 130 33.25 -29.52 14.50
N ASP A 131 34.21 -29.07 13.67
CA ASP A 131 34.70 -29.82 12.50
C ASP A 131 33.54 -30.39 11.64
N ASP A 132 32.58 -29.51 11.26
CA ASP A 132 31.33 -29.80 10.53
C ASP A 132 30.35 -30.77 11.22
N THR A 133 30.68 -31.29 12.42
CA THR A 133 29.78 -32.14 13.21
C THR A 133 28.92 -31.23 14.12
N LYS A 134 27.60 -31.43 14.08
CA LYS A 134 26.67 -30.70 14.95
C LYS A 134 26.82 -31.18 16.39
N VAL A 135 27.20 -30.27 17.30
CA VAL A 135 27.39 -30.57 18.73
C VAL A 135 26.25 -30.03 19.61
N GLY A 136 25.49 -29.07 19.13
CA GLY A 136 24.38 -28.55 19.93
C GLY A 136 23.38 -27.73 19.13
N ARG A 137 22.24 -27.39 19.74
CA ARG A 137 21.20 -26.51 19.18
C ARG A 137 20.54 -25.72 20.28
N TYR A 138 20.51 -24.40 20.12
CA TYR A 138 19.89 -23.47 21.05
C TYR A 138 18.71 -22.78 20.38
N LYS A 139 17.64 -22.52 21.15
CA LYS A 139 16.37 -21.99 20.67
C LYS A 139 16.04 -20.71 21.44
N PHE A 140 15.73 -19.64 20.71
CA PHE A 140 15.37 -18.34 21.28
C PHE A 140 14.00 -17.93 20.74
N LYS A 141 13.05 -17.64 21.62
CA LYS A 141 11.74 -17.12 21.24
C LYS A 141 11.89 -15.64 20.91
N GLU A 142 11.44 -15.26 19.72
CA GLU A 142 11.48 -13.86 19.26
C GLU A 142 10.19 -13.13 19.59
N LYS A 143 10.33 -11.85 19.92
CA LYS A 143 9.18 -10.93 20.07
C LYS A 143 8.94 -10.23 18.74
N LEU A 144 8.34 -10.93 17.78
CA LEU A 144 8.07 -10.42 16.44
C LEU A 144 6.84 -9.51 16.49
N ARG A 145 7.07 -8.20 16.63
CA ARG A 145 5.98 -7.22 16.76
C ARG A 145 5.31 -6.92 15.43
N VAL A 146 6.10 -6.76 14.38
CA VAL A 146 5.63 -6.37 13.05
C VAL A 146 5.07 -7.57 12.29
N GLU A 147 5.74 -8.71 12.42
CA GLU A 147 5.29 -9.97 11.79
C GLU A 147 3.92 -10.38 12.34
N ASN A 148 3.75 -10.36 13.66
CA ASN A 148 2.46 -10.68 14.29
C ASN A 148 1.33 -9.74 13.86
N LEU A 149 1.63 -8.45 13.59
CA LEU A 149 0.66 -7.50 13.07
C LEU A 149 0.31 -7.76 11.60
N ARG A 150 1.17 -8.44 10.85
CA ARG A 150 0.96 -8.78 9.42
C ARG A 150 0.33 -10.15 9.21
N GLU A 151 0.28 -10.97 10.26
CA GLU A 151 -0.37 -12.28 10.18
C GLU A 151 -1.89 -12.13 10.02
N SER A 152 -2.45 -13.07 9.30
CA SER A 152 -3.91 -13.17 9.14
C SER A 152 -4.55 -13.52 10.49
N LYS A 153 -5.45 -12.67 10.96
CA LYS A 153 -6.17 -12.84 12.23
C LYS A 153 -7.33 -13.81 12.10
N LYS A 154 -7.91 -13.91 10.88
CA LYS A 154 -9.10 -14.72 10.56
C LYS A 154 -10.28 -14.40 11.44
N ASP A 155 -10.40 -13.14 11.87
CA ASP A 155 -11.48 -12.62 12.70
C ASP A 155 -12.50 -11.81 11.87
N ASP A 156 -13.57 -11.38 12.50
CA ASP A 156 -14.63 -10.59 11.87
C ASP A 156 -14.11 -9.26 11.31
N THR A 157 -13.15 -8.65 11.98
CA THR A 157 -12.54 -7.40 11.51
C THR A 157 -11.81 -7.62 10.19
N GLN A 158 -11.02 -8.69 10.09
CA GLN A 158 -10.35 -9.03 8.83
C GLN A 158 -11.35 -9.41 7.74
N ALA A 159 -12.44 -10.12 8.06
CA ALA A 159 -13.47 -10.47 7.11
C ALA A 159 -14.16 -9.23 6.55
N LEU A 160 -14.48 -8.25 7.40
CA LEU A 160 -15.03 -6.95 6.99
C LEU A 160 -14.08 -6.23 6.04
N VAL A 161 -12.82 -6.04 6.44
CA VAL A 161 -11.80 -5.39 5.62
C VAL A 161 -11.57 -6.14 4.31
N ALA A 162 -11.61 -7.47 4.33
CA ALA A 162 -11.45 -8.29 3.13
C ALA A 162 -12.55 -8.01 2.09
N VAL A 163 -13.80 -7.84 2.51
CA VAL A 163 -14.92 -7.47 1.62
C VAL A 163 -14.69 -6.06 1.08
N HIS A 164 -14.34 -5.11 1.94
CA HIS A 164 -14.08 -3.72 1.58
C HIS A 164 -12.99 -3.60 0.50
N GLU A 165 -11.80 -4.15 0.76
CA GLU A 165 -10.66 -4.08 -0.17
C GLU A 165 -10.91 -4.88 -1.47
N SER A 166 -11.69 -5.96 -1.38
CA SER A 166 -12.14 -6.69 -2.58
C SER A 166 -13.09 -5.86 -3.43
N GLY A 167 -13.92 -5.01 -2.83
CA GLY A 167 -14.77 -4.06 -3.54
C GLY A 167 -13.95 -3.07 -4.38
N HIS A 168 -12.92 -2.48 -3.81
CA HIS A 168 -11.98 -1.63 -4.54
C HIS A 168 -11.26 -2.38 -5.65
N PHE A 169 -10.79 -3.61 -5.36
CA PHE A 169 -10.10 -4.46 -6.33
C PHE A 169 -10.98 -4.78 -7.55
N VAL A 170 -12.21 -5.24 -7.32
CA VAL A 170 -13.13 -5.61 -8.41
C VAL A 170 -13.46 -4.41 -9.27
N MET A 171 -13.76 -3.26 -8.67
CA MET A 171 -14.05 -2.03 -9.42
C MET A 171 -12.83 -1.56 -10.20
N TYR A 172 -11.63 -1.61 -9.60
CA TYR A 172 -10.40 -1.24 -10.30
C TYR A 172 -10.13 -2.16 -11.50
N ALA A 173 -10.20 -3.47 -11.30
CA ALA A 173 -9.98 -4.46 -12.37
C ALA A 173 -11.00 -4.32 -13.50
N LYS A 174 -12.28 -4.04 -13.18
CA LYS A 174 -13.34 -3.82 -14.18
C LYS A 174 -13.12 -2.57 -15.01
N LEU A 175 -12.80 -1.44 -14.36
CA LEU A 175 -12.78 -0.14 -15.01
C LEU A 175 -11.46 0.15 -15.75
N PHE A 176 -10.37 -0.37 -15.23
CA PHE A 176 -9.04 -0.14 -15.79
C PHE A 176 -8.44 -1.35 -16.51
N HIS A 177 -9.09 -2.52 -16.47
CA HIS A 177 -8.60 -3.79 -17.07
C HIS A 177 -7.15 -4.13 -16.66
N LYS A 178 -6.74 -3.69 -15.47
CA LYS A 178 -5.41 -3.87 -14.89
C LYS A 178 -5.52 -4.40 -13.48
N MET A 179 -4.48 -5.13 -13.04
CA MET A 179 -4.39 -5.57 -11.65
C MET A 179 -3.74 -4.49 -10.81
N PRO A 180 -4.23 -4.24 -9.59
CA PRO A 180 -3.55 -3.34 -8.65
C PRO A 180 -2.22 -3.93 -8.22
N LYS A 181 -1.32 -3.08 -7.73
CA LYS A 181 0.00 -3.51 -7.22
C LYS A 181 -0.10 -4.39 -5.98
N SER A 182 -1.07 -4.12 -5.12
CA SER A 182 -1.27 -4.85 -3.88
C SER A 182 -2.69 -4.68 -3.39
N VAL A 183 -3.26 -5.76 -2.85
CA VAL A 183 -4.51 -5.76 -2.08
C VAL A 183 -4.24 -6.49 -0.77
N ARG A 184 -4.57 -5.87 0.35
CA ARG A 184 -4.32 -6.42 1.69
C ARG A 184 -5.50 -6.18 2.61
N SER A 185 -5.84 -7.20 3.40
CA SER A 185 -6.86 -7.12 4.45
C SER A 185 -6.26 -6.95 5.86
N VAL A 186 -4.95 -6.94 5.96
CA VAL A 186 -4.22 -6.68 7.21
C VAL A 186 -3.03 -5.77 6.92
N THR A 187 -2.86 -4.74 7.72
CA THR A 187 -1.75 -3.78 7.63
C THR A 187 -1.19 -3.47 9.01
N THR A 188 0.02 -2.92 9.04
CA THR A 188 0.66 -2.38 10.26
C THR A 188 0.34 -0.92 10.48
N ASP A 189 -0.45 -0.29 9.60
CA ASP A 189 -0.89 1.09 9.76
C ASP A 189 -2.04 1.14 10.78
N VAL A 190 -1.89 2.00 11.79
CA VAL A 190 -2.89 2.18 12.86
C VAL A 190 -4.19 2.79 12.31
N ASN A 191 -4.10 3.53 11.21
CA ASN A 191 -5.23 4.28 10.64
C ASN A 191 -5.95 3.53 9.50
N SER A 192 -5.51 2.31 9.15
CA SER A 192 -6.10 1.53 8.05
C SER A 192 -6.08 0.05 8.39
N GLY A 193 -7.23 -0.61 8.30
CA GLY A 193 -7.34 -2.07 8.45
C GLY A 193 -6.74 -2.83 7.28
N GLY A 194 -6.85 -2.29 6.06
CA GLY A 194 -6.37 -2.84 4.82
C GLY A 194 -6.07 -1.74 3.80
N PHE A 195 -5.69 -2.13 2.59
CA PHE A 195 -5.58 -1.20 1.47
C PHE A 195 -5.53 -1.91 0.12
N MET A 196 -6.03 -1.25 -0.90
CA MET A 196 -5.77 -1.54 -2.31
C MET A 196 -4.87 -0.43 -2.89
N MET A 197 -3.74 -0.83 -3.50
CA MET A 197 -2.80 0.10 -4.13
C MET A 197 -2.93 0.00 -5.66
N PRO A 198 -3.42 1.04 -6.34
CA PRO A 198 -3.54 1.02 -7.80
C PRO A 198 -2.15 1.04 -8.47
N GLU A 199 -2.08 0.52 -9.68
CA GLU A 199 -0.87 0.61 -10.52
C GLU A 199 -0.77 1.98 -11.21
N ILE A 200 -1.91 2.56 -11.58
CA ILE A 200 -1.98 3.85 -12.25
C ILE A 200 -1.74 4.97 -11.25
N LYS A 201 -0.81 5.85 -11.58
CA LYS A 201 -0.60 7.10 -10.84
C LYS A 201 -1.44 8.20 -11.47
N PRO A 202 -2.42 8.77 -10.78
CA PRO A 202 -3.36 9.72 -11.34
C PRO A 202 -2.72 11.00 -11.92
N ASN A 203 -1.55 11.38 -11.46
CA ASN A 203 -0.94 12.70 -11.72
C ASN A 203 0.09 12.71 -12.86
N ASP A 204 0.23 11.64 -13.63
CA ASP A 204 1.27 11.56 -14.67
C ASP A 204 0.85 12.19 -16.01
N ARG A 205 -0.44 12.47 -16.22
CA ARG A 205 -1.02 13.10 -17.39
C ARG A 205 -2.38 13.75 -17.07
N PRO A 206 -2.91 14.64 -17.91
CA PRO A 206 -4.29 15.11 -17.79
C PRO A 206 -5.26 13.92 -17.75
N GLN A 207 -6.23 13.97 -16.87
CA GLN A 207 -7.26 12.94 -16.71
C GLN A 207 -8.51 13.30 -17.51
N SER A 208 -9.10 12.31 -18.17
CA SER A 208 -10.38 12.49 -18.84
C SER A 208 -11.54 12.51 -17.84
N ALA A 209 -12.69 13.05 -18.26
CA ALA A 209 -13.93 13.01 -17.47
C ALA A 209 -14.28 11.58 -17.05
N LYS A 210 -14.14 10.61 -17.96
CA LYS A 210 -14.36 9.19 -17.70
C LYS A 210 -13.44 8.65 -16.61
N GLU A 211 -12.14 8.92 -16.70
CA GLU A 211 -11.16 8.46 -15.70
C GLU A 211 -11.46 8.98 -14.30
N ILE A 212 -11.90 10.25 -14.18
CA ILE A 212 -12.26 10.82 -12.86
C ILE A 212 -13.50 10.12 -12.30
N LEU A 213 -14.54 9.92 -13.13
CA LEU A 213 -15.74 9.17 -12.72
C LEU A 213 -15.40 7.72 -12.34
N ASP A 214 -14.50 7.08 -13.06
CA ASP A 214 -14.05 5.72 -12.75
C ASP A 214 -13.26 5.66 -11.42
N MET A 215 -12.46 6.68 -11.11
CA MET A 215 -11.80 6.79 -9.80
C MET A 215 -12.80 7.02 -8.65
N ILE A 216 -13.88 7.79 -8.88
CA ILE A 216 -14.97 7.93 -7.91
C ILE A 216 -15.60 6.57 -7.65
N LYS A 217 -15.91 5.80 -8.71
CA LYS A 217 -16.49 4.45 -8.61
C LYS A 217 -15.56 3.48 -7.86
N VAL A 218 -14.26 3.51 -8.14
CA VAL A 218 -13.28 2.71 -7.37
C VAL A 218 -13.31 3.09 -5.90
N SER A 219 -13.32 4.40 -5.58
CA SER A 219 -13.39 4.86 -4.18
C SER A 219 -14.68 4.42 -3.47
N LEU A 220 -15.80 4.34 -4.18
CA LEU A 220 -17.07 3.84 -3.64
C LEU A 220 -17.12 2.30 -3.53
N GLY A 221 -16.20 1.61 -4.22
CA GLY A 221 -16.21 0.15 -4.34
C GLY A 221 -16.23 -0.59 -3.01
N GLY A 222 -15.42 -0.17 -2.04
CA GLY A 222 -15.39 -0.79 -0.72
C GLY A 222 -16.71 -0.68 0.03
N TYR A 223 -17.25 0.54 0.12
CA TYR A 223 -18.51 0.80 0.81
C TYR A 223 -19.70 0.05 0.19
N VAL A 224 -19.81 0.05 -1.14
CA VAL A 224 -20.89 -0.66 -1.83
C VAL A 224 -20.74 -2.18 -1.73
N ALA A 225 -19.49 -2.69 -1.66
CA ALA A 225 -19.25 -4.11 -1.41
C ALA A 225 -19.73 -4.54 -0.01
N GLU A 226 -19.46 -3.72 1.02
CA GLU A 226 -20.03 -3.95 2.35
C GLU A 226 -21.55 -3.96 2.32
N GLU A 227 -22.20 -2.98 1.67
CA GLU A 227 -23.64 -2.89 1.53
C GLU A 227 -24.26 -4.15 0.88
N VAL A 228 -23.64 -4.64 -0.20
CA VAL A 228 -24.15 -5.78 -0.96
C VAL A 228 -23.95 -7.11 -0.24
N ILE A 229 -22.85 -7.27 0.51
CA ILE A 229 -22.50 -8.53 1.18
C ILE A 229 -23.15 -8.63 2.57
N PHE A 230 -23.09 -7.55 3.37
CA PHE A 230 -23.53 -7.57 4.76
C PHE A 230 -24.91 -6.92 5.01
N GLY A 231 -25.43 -6.15 4.05
CA GLY A 231 -26.63 -5.36 4.22
C GLY A 231 -26.33 -3.96 4.79
N ARG A 232 -27.30 -3.08 4.62
CA ARG A 232 -27.14 -1.65 4.94
C ARG A 232 -27.00 -1.37 6.44
N GLU A 233 -27.62 -2.20 7.26
CA GLU A 233 -27.57 -2.13 8.74
C GLU A 233 -26.21 -2.50 9.32
N HIS A 234 -25.36 -3.18 8.55
CA HIS A 234 -24.01 -3.60 8.94
C HIS A 234 -22.88 -2.78 8.30
N LEU A 235 -23.25 -1.66 7.66
CA LEU A 235 -22.25 -0.73 7.14
C LEU A 235 -21.42 -0.13 8.28
N THR A 236 -20.13 0.08 8.01
CA THR A 236 -19.19 0.56 9.02
C THR A 236 -18.65 1.95 8.74
N THR A 237 -18.06 2.57 9.76
CA THR A 237 -17.37 3.86 9.64
C THR A 237 -16.02 3.73 8.90
N GLY A 238 -15.56 2.51 8.62
CA GLY A 238 -14.29 2.24 7.94
C GLY A 238 -14.17 2.89 6.56
N ALA A 239 -15.31 3.00 5.86
CA ALA A 239 -15.37 3.62 4.54
C ALA A 239 -15.32 5.15 4.53
N SER A 240 -15.28 5.83 5.68
CA SER A 240 -15.39 7.31 5.79
C SER A 240 -14.33 8.05 4.95
N ASN A 241 -13.11 7.51 4.90
CA ASN A 241 -12.03 8.12 4.13
C ASN A 241 -12.23 8.00 2.61
N ASP A 242 -12.79 6.89 2.15
CA ASP A 242 -13.07 6.66 0.72
C ASP A 242 -14.28 7.45 0.25
N LEU A 243 -15.31 7.58 1.08
CA LEU A 243 -16.43 8.48 0.83
C LEU A 243 -15.96 9.94 0.73
N ARG A 244 -15.06 10.36 1.61
CA ARG A 244 -14.44 11.69 1.53
C ARG A 244 -13.64 11.89 0.24
N LYS A 245 -12.84 10.90 -0.18
CA LYS A 245 -12.11 10.94 -1.45
C LYS A 245 -13.06 11.04 -2.65
N ALA A 246 -14.12 10.23 -2.68
CA ALA A 246 -15.15 10.27 -3.72
C ALA A 246 -15.82 11.64 -3.79
N THR A 247 -16.18 12.23 -2.64
CA THR A 247 -16.79 13.57 -2.58
C THR A 247 -15.85 14.67 -3.07
N ILE A 248 -14.57 14.62 -2.68
CA ILE A 248 -13.56 15.58 -3.16
C ILE A 248 -13.37 15.46 -4.68
N LEU A 249 -13.30 14.25 -5.22
CA LEU A 249 -13.17 14.03 -6.66
C LEU A 249 -14.42 14.53 -7.42
N ALA A 250 -15.61 14.25 -6.92
CA ALA A 250 -16.85 14.73 -7.51
C ALA A 250 -16.97 16.26 -7.43
N SER A 251 -16.56 16.87 -6.32
CA SER A 251 -16.49 18.30 -6.17
C SER A 251 -15.54 18.93 -7.20
N ARG A 252 -14.34 18.38 -7.35
CA ARG A 252 -13.38 18.87 -8.38
C ARG A 252 -13.89 18.65 -9.79
N TYR A 253 -14.54 17.53 -10.06
CA TYR A 253 -15.14 17.22 -11.36
C TYR A 253 -16.12 18.32 -11.80
N VAL A 254 -16.98 18.76 -10.88
CA VAL A 254 -17.99 19.79 -11.15
C VAL A 254 -17.41 21.20 -11.06
N ARG A 255 -16.65 21.52 -9.98
CA ARG A 255 -16.23 22.90 -9.65
C ARG A 255 -14.95 23.33 -10.35
N ASP A 256 -13.92 22.47 -10.35
CA ASP A 256 -12.58 22.87 -10.76
C ASP A 256 -12.33 22.52 -12.23
N TYR A 257 -12.86 21.40 -12.69
CA TYR A 257 -12.63 20.89 -14.03
C TYR A 257 -13.77 21.18 -15.01
N LEU A 258 -14.92 21.61 -14.50
CA LEU A 258 -16.13 21.93 -15.30
C LEU A 258 -16.54 20.77 -16.25
N LEU A 259 -16.39 19.55 -15.78
CA LEU A 259 -16.71 18.34 -16.53
C LEU A 259 -18.14 17.83 -16.29
N GLY A 260 -18.93 18.54 -15.45
CA GLY A 260 -20.34 18.30 -15.22
C GLY A 260 -21.23 18.85 -16.32
N ASN A 261 -22.55 18.85 -16.08
CA ASN A 261 -23.57 19.36 -17.03
C ASN A 261 -23.90 20.84 -16.79
N GLY A 262 -23.29 21.46 -15.77
CA GLY A 262 -23.59 22.82 -15.33
C GLY A 262 -22.94 23.92 -16.16
N SER A 263 -23.10 25.16 -15.70
CA SER A 263 -22.53 26.32 -16.38
C SER A 263 -21.01 26.36 -16.29
N LEU A 264 -20.37 26.86 -17.35
CA LEU A 264 -18.92 27.00 -17.47
C LEU A 264 -18.35 28.13 -16.57
N VAL A 265 -18.71 28.15 -15.29
CA VAL A 265 -18.23 29.15 -14.32
C VAL A 265 -17.51 28.46 -13.19
N THR A 266 -16.19 28.65 -13.12
CA THR A 266 -15.40 28.17 -12.00
C THR A 266 -15.65 29.01 -10.75
N THR A 267 -15.80 28.34 -9.61
CA THR A 267 -15.84 29.04 -8.31
C THR A 267 -14.44 29.05 -7.70
N TYR A 268 -13.56 29.90 -8.18
CA TYR A 268 -12.21 30.11 -7.63
C TYR A 268 -12.19 30.69 -6.20
N LEU A 269 -13.33 30.86 -5.57
CA LEU A 269 -13.48 31.64 -4.33
C LEU A 269 -13.07 30.90 -3.04
N ASN A 270 -12.70 29.61 -3.10
CA ASN A 270 -12.31 28.89 -1.88
C ASN A 270 -10.81 28.95 -1.56
N ASP A 271 -9.95 29.39 -2.48
CA ASP A 271 -8.49 29.49 -2.22
C ASP A 271 -8.00 30.90 -1.88
N VAL A 272 -8.85 31.90 -2.02
CA VAL A 272 -8.55 33.24 -1.56
C VAL A 272 -8.92 33.30 -0.07
N LYS A 273 -7.98 32.94 0.79
CA LYS A 273 -7.94 33.53 2.14
C LYS A 273 -7.71 35.05 1.97
N SER A 274 -8.70 35.75 1.50
CA SER A 274 -8.63 37.16 1.41
C SER A 274 -8.84 37.77 2.80
N THR A 275 -7.77 38.20 3.37
CA THR A 275 -7.79 39.16 4.46
C THR A 275 -8.26 40.54 4.03
N ASP A 276 -8.49 40.79 2.72
CA ASP A 276 -8.65 42.18 2.23
C ASP A 276 -9.77 42.48 1.24
N CYS A 277 -10.66 41.55 0.89
CA CYS A 277 -11.86 41.92 0.14
C CYS A 277 -13.08 41.25 0.74
N GLY A 278 -13.90 42.05 1.38
CA GLY A 278 -15.17 41.62 1.93
C GLY A 278 -16.00 40.84 0.92
N SER A 279 -16.64 39.81 1.39
CA SER A 279 -17.57 38.88 0.79
C SER A 279 -18.60 39.48 -0.16
N ILE A 280 -18.22 39.87 -1.37
CA ILE A 280 -19.15 40.44 -2.38
C ILE A 280 -19.63 39.37 -3.37
N PHE A 281 -18.99 38.22 -3.44
CA PHE A 281 -19.41 37.16 -4.36
C PHE A 281 -19.71 35.85 -3.61
N LYS A 282 -20.93 35.73 -3.07
CA LYS A 282 -21.51 34.40 -2.91
C LYS A 282 -21.78 33.87 -4.32
N PRO A 283 -21.28 32.68 -4.69
CA PRO A 283 -21.65 32.10 -5.98
C PRO A 283 -23.17 31.94 -6.00
N THR A 284 -23.79 32.56 -6.97
CA THR A 284 -25.26 32.60 -7.14
C THR A 284 -25.90 31.24 -7.38
N ASN A 285 -25.08 30.16 -7.58
CA ASN A 285 -25.51 28.80 -7.93
C ASN A 285 -24.90 27.71 -7.02
N GLN A 286 -24.61 28.01 -5.74
CA GLN A 286 -24.03 27.01 -4.84
C GLN A 286 -24.94 25.76 -4.70
N ASP A 287 -26.24 25.97 -4.58
CA ASP A 287 -27.22 24.86 -4.43
C ASP A 287 -27.27 23.96 -5.67
N ASP A 288 -27.18 24.53 -6.86
CA ASP A 288 -27.16 23.79 -8.12
C ASP A 288 -25.86 22.98 -8.25
N ILE A 289 -24.73 23.55 -7.88
CA ILE A 289 -23.43 22.86 -7.86
C ILE A 289 -23.44 21.71 -6.85
N ASP A 290 -23.92 21.90 -5.64
CA ASP A 290 -24.00 20.87 -4.61
C ASP A 290 -24.98 19.77 -5.02
N LYS A 291 -26.08 20.10 -5.68
CA LYS A 291 -27.01 19.15 -6.29
C LYS A 291 -26.35 18.31 -7.37
N GLU A 292 -25.56 18.93 -8.25
CA GLU A 292 -24.85 18.22 -9.32
C GLU A 292 -23.76 17.31 -8.78
N ILE A 293 -23.00 17.73 -7.75
CA ILE A 293 -22.04 16.89 -7.04
C ILE A 293 -22.74 15.65 -6.47
N LYS A 294 -23.87 15.84 -5.79
CA LYS A 294 -24.68 14.76 -5.25
C LYS A 294 -25.15 13.81 -6.35
N GLN A 295 -25.71 14.35 -7.44
CA GLN A 295 -26.16 13.53 -8.57
C GLN A 295 -25.02 12.72 -9.20
N THR A 296 -23.82 13.30 -9.30
CA THR A 296 -22.63 12.61 -9.82
C THR A 296 -22.24 11.43 -8.92
N ILE A 297 -22.25 11.63 -7.60
CA ILE A 297 -21.96 10.55 -6.63
C ILE A 297 -23.05 9.49 -6.69
N ASP A 298 -24.32 9.86 -6.68
CA ASP A 298 -25.45 8.94 -6.72
C ASP A 298 -25.44 8.09 -8.02
N LYS A 299 -25.10 8.69 -9.16
CA LYS A 299 -24.91 7.98 -10.42
C LYS A 299 -23.79 6.94 -10.32
N CYS A 300 -22.61 7.36 -9.85
CA CYS A 300 -21.47 6.45 -9.66
C CYS A 300 -21.81 5.32 -8.69
N TRP A 301 -22.48 5.61 -7.58
CA TRP A 301 -22.93 4.60 -6.61
C TRP A 301 -23.85 3.57 -7.26
N ASN A 302 -24.87 4.03 -7.99
CA ASN A 302 -25.82 3.12 -8.65
C ASN A 302 -25.12 2.23 -9.68
N GLU A 303 -24.13 2.73 -10.41
CA GLU A 303 -23.34 1.94 -11.35
C GLU A 303 -22.47 0.88 -10.63
N VAL A 304 -21.83 1.22 -9.51
CA VAL A 304 -21.08 0.27 -8.68
C VAL A 304 -22.01 -0.81 -8.12
N ARG A 305 -23.16 -0.40 -7.58
CA ARG A 305 -24.18 -1.32 -7.04
C ARG A 305 -24.72 -2.27 -8.10
N SER A 306 -24.99 -1.77 -9.30
CA SER A 306 -25.39 -2.58 -10.45
C SER A 306 -24.31 -3.60 -10.81
N THR A 307 -23.04 -3.20 -10.78
CA THR A 307 -21.91 -4.08 -11.03
C THR A 307 -21.90 -5.26 -10.03
N PHE A 308 -22.00 -4.98 -8.73
CA PHE A 308 -21.98 -6.03 -7.72
C PHE A 308 -23.27 -6.87 -7.64
N LYS A 309 -24.35 -6.44 -8.29
CA LYS A 309 -25.53 -7.28 -8.52
C LYS A 309 -25.39 -8.24 -9.70
N SER A 310 -24.46 -8.00 -10.62
CA SER A 310 -24.14 -8.91 -11.72
C SER A 310 -23.50 -10.19 -11.18
N TYR A 311 -23.99 -11.33 -11.65
CA TYR A 311 -23.56 -12.65 -11.14
C TYR A 311 -22.05 -12.86 -11.21
N GLU A 312 -21.41 -12.53 -12.33
CA GLU A 312 -19.99 -12.78 -12.55
C GLU A 312 -19.11 -11.86 -11.67
N TRP A 313 -19.45 -10.56 -11.61
CA TRP A 313 -18.72 -9.62 -10.76
C TRP A 313 -18.93 -9.90 -9.27
N LEU A 314 -20.13 -10.32 -8.87
CA LEU A 314 -20.40 -10.75 -7.48
C LEU A 314 -19.61 -12.03 -7.13
N LYS A 315 -19.47 -12.95 -8.08
CA LYS A 315 -18.66 -14.16 -7.91
C LYS A 315 -17.20 -13.82 -7.67
N MET A 316 -16.65 -12.89 -8.47
CA MET A 316 -15.28 -12.39 -8.28
C MET A 316 -15.12 -11.70 -6.92
N LEU A 317 -16.07 -10.84 -6.52
CA LEU A 317 -16.07 -10.17 -5.22
C LEU A 317 -16.04 -11.19 -4.06
N LYS A 318 -16.94 -12.17 -4.08
CA LYS A 318 -17.02 -13.21 -3.03
C LYS A 318 -15.77 -14.07 -2.99
N ALA A 319 -15.20 -14.45 -4.14
CA ALA A 319 -13.97 -15.26 -4.19
C ALA A 319 -12.76 -14.50 -3.62
N SER A 320 -12.59 -13.24 -4.00
CA SER A 320 -11.49 -12.40 -3.50
C SER A 320 -11.64 -12.08 -2.02
N ALA A 321 -12.84 -11.75 -1.56
CA ALA A 321 -13.13 -11.48 -0.16
C ALA A 321 -12.89 -12.72 0.73
N LYS A 322 -13.36 -13.90 0.30
CA LYS A 322 -13.10 -15.16 1.00
C LYS A 322 -11.60 -15.43 1.12
N TYR A 323 -10.84 -15.26 0.03
CA TYR A 323 -9.41 -15.46 0.07
C TYR A 323 -8.71 -14.49 1.03
N LEU A 324 -9.08 -13.19 0.98
CA LEU A 324 -8.50 -12.16 1.84
C LEU A 324 -8.91 -12.28 3.31
N SER A 325 -10.06 -12.88 3.63
CA SER A 325 -10.47 -13.13 5.02
C SER A 325 -9.63 -14.24 5.69
N GLU A 326 -9.06 -15.12 4.89
CA GLU A 326 -8.18 -16.20 5.36
C GLU A 326 -6.69 -15.85 5.22
N ASN A 327 -6.35 -14.94 4.30
CA ASN A 327 -4.99 -14.56 3.95
C ASN A 327 -4.85 -13.03 3.97
N SER A 328 -3.79 -12.51 4.57
CA SER A 328 -3.58 -11.05 4.70
C SER A 328 -3.29 -10.32 3.39
N VAL A 329 -2.93 -11.04 2.32
CA VAL A 329 -2.49 -10.48 1.03
C VAL A 329 -3.11 -11.26 -0.12
N LEU A 330 -3.58 -10.55 -1.15
CA LEU A 330 -4.01 -11.15 -2.42
C LEU A 330 -2.84 -11.13 -3.42
N PRO A 331 -2.23 -12.29 -3.76
CA PRO A 331 -1.13 -12.36 -4.72
C PRO A 331 -1.61 -12.04 -6.15
N LYS A 332 -0.73 -11.49 -6.99
CA LYS A 332 -1.06 -11.11 -8.37
C LYS A 332 -1.66 -12.26 -9.18
N MET A 333 -1.10 -13.45 -9.05
CA MET A 333 -1.61 -14.66 -9.71
C MET A 333 -3.06 -14.99 -9.31
N LYS A 334 -3.42 -14.78 -8.03
CA LYS A 334 -4.81 -14.96 -7.58
C LYS A 334 -5.72 -13.84 -8.04
N MET A 335 -5.23 -12.61 -8.15
CA MET A 335 -6.00 -11.51 -8.75
C MET A 335 -6.38 -11.82 -10.19
N GLU A 336 -5.45 -12.31 -10.99
CA GLU A 336 -5.66 -12.73 -12.38
C GLU A 336 -6.62 -13.92 -12.48
N GLU A 337 -6.47 -14.93 -11.61
CA GLU A 337 -7.38 -16.08 -11.50
C GLU A 337 -8.81 -15.62 -11.22
N PHE A 338 -9.01 -14.74 -10.23
CA PHE A 338 -10.35 -14.24 -9.90
C PHE A 338 -10.93 -13.33 -10.98
N TYR A 339 -10.12 -12.53 -11.64
CA TYR A 339 -10.56 -11.73 -12.78
C TYR A 339 -11.03 -12.62 -13.93
N ASN A 340 -10.41 -13.77 -14.14
CA ASN A 340 -10.80 -14.75 -15.16
C ASN A 340 -12.10 -15.52 -14.83
N LEU A 341 -12.66 -15.37 -13.61
CA LEU A 341 -14.02 -15.84 -13.31
C LEU A 341 -15.09 -15.04 -14.05
N VAL A 342 -14.75 -13.84 -14.51
CA VAL A 342 -15.62 -12.99 -15.32
C VAL A 342 -15.35 -13.28 -16.78
N SER A 343 -16.40 -13.56 -17.57
CA SER A 343 -16.26 -13.85 -18.99
C SER A 343 -15.75 -12.63 -19.77
N GLU A 344 -15.03 -12.86 -20.87
CA GLU A 344 -14.53 -11.78 -21.73
C GLU A 344 -15.66 -10.87 -22.23
N LYS A 345 -16.82 -11.44 -22.54
CA LYS A 345 -18.01 -10.69 -22.93
C LYS A 345 -18.46 -9.70 -21.85
N THR A 346 -18.41 -10.10 -20.58
CA THR A 346 -18.82 -9.27 -19.44
C THR A 346 -17.73 -8.27 -19.06
N ARG A 347 -16.46 -8.62 -19.25
CA ARG A 347 -15.33 -7.70 -19.00
C ARG A 347 -15.34 -6.51 -19.96
N GLY A 348 -15.75 -6.72 -21.21
CA GLY A 348 -15.59 -5.75 -22.28
C GLY A 348 -14.14 -5.63 -22.77
N ASN A 349 -13.93 -4.84 -23.79
CA ASN A 349 -12.60 -4.54 -24.30
C ASN A 349 -11.94 -3.44 -23.44
N ALA A 350 -10.66 -3.59 -23.17
CA ALA A 350 -9.86 -2.49 -22.65
C ALA A 350 -9.83 -1.36 -23.69
N ASP A 351 -10.36 -0.21 -23.35
CA ASP A 351 -10.18 0.98 -24.19
C ASP A 351 -8.68 1.24 -24.28
N ASN A 352 -8.16 1.32 -25.50
CA ASN A 352 -6.76 1.64 -25.72
C ASN A 352 -6.53 3.15 -25.56
N GLU A 353 -6.71 3.63 -24.30
CA GLU A 353 -6.69 5.04 -23.96
C GLU A 353 -5.31 5.69 -24.17
N GLU A 354 -4.22 4.90 -24.16
CA GLU A 354 -2.87 5.42 -24.37
C GLU A 354 -2.67 6.07 -25.75
N SER A 355 -3.44 5.64 -26.74
CA SER A 355 -3.37 6.16 -28.11
C SER A 355 -4.67 6.83 -28.59
N TYR A 356 -5.71 6.93 -27.75
CA TYR A 356 -7.01 7.46 -28.14
C TYR A 356 -6.90 8.84 -28.81
N TYR A 357 -6.33 9.81 -28.10
CA TYR A 357 -6.17 11.19 -28.59
C TYR A 357 -5.29 11.25 -29.84
N LYS A 358 -4.15 10.52 -29.84
CA LYS A 358 -3.26 10.41 -30.99
C LYS A 358 -3.97 9.82 -32.21
N ASN A 359 -4.77 8.77 -32.00
CA ASN A 359 -5.52 8.09 -33.08
C ASN A 359 -6.61 9.00 -33.67
N ILE A 360 -7.23 9.85 -32.87
CA ILE A 360 -8.21 10.85 -33.38
C ILE A 360 -7.47 11.90 -34.20
N VAL A 361 -6.40 12.50 -33.67
CA VAL A 361 -5.65 13.55 -34.35
C VAL A 361 -5.03 13.03 -35.66
N SER A 362 -4.60 11.77 -35.72
CA SER A 362 -4.03 11.17 -36.93
C SER A 362 -5.05 10.96 -38.07
N LYS A 363 -6.35 11.16 -37.81
CA LYS A 363 -7.44 11.08 -38.81
C LYS A 363 -7.80 12.43 -39.41
N PHE A 364 -7.24 13.52 -38.91
CA PHE A 364 -7.38 14.88 -39.44
C PHE A 364 -6.41 15.09 -40.61
#